data_4a06e92c0199acdf4e75bc1861949421
#
_entry.id   4a06e92c0199acdf4e75bc1861949421
#
_cell.length_a   1.000
_cell.length_b   1.000
_cell.length_c   1.000
_cell.angle_alpha   90.00
_cell.angle_beta   90.00
_cell.angle_gamma   90.00
#
_symmetry.space_group_name_H-M   'P 1'
#
loop_
_entity.id
_entity.type
_entity.pdbx_description
1 polymer ?
#
loop_
_entity_poly.entity_id
_entity_poly.type
_entity_poly.pdbx_seq_one_letter_code
_entity_poly.pdbx_strand_id
1 'polypeptide(L)'
;MKIRLQEYIKEDGTSPYQEWFDGLDAQAAAKVAVAKARMELGNTSKIKWFRGIGEYVIDWGPGYRIYLAQDGGALIVLFGGSTKRDHQAVDLHEEYKARKKLLASKKGKK
;
A
#
# COMPACT_ATOMS: atom_id res chain seq x y z
N MET A 1 18.52 -5.93 2.16
CA MET A 1 18.19 -4.91 1.16
C MET A 1 17.02 -4.09 1.64
N LYS A 2 17.15 -2.77 1.61
CA LYS A 2 16.07 -1.89 2.02
C LYS A 2 15.08 -1.71 0.87
N ILE A 3 13.80 -1.73 1.20
CA ILE A 3 12.72 -1.50 0.26
C ILE A 3 12.13 -0.14 0.57
N ARG A 4 11.89 0.65 -0.46
CA ARG A 4 11.26 1.95 -0.32
C ARG A 4 9.74 1.77 -0.31
N LEU A 5 9.08 2.27 0.72
CA LEU A 5 7.63 2.29 0.81
C LEU A 5 7.13 3.69 0.50
N GLN A 6 6.11 3.76 -0.31
CA GLN A 6 5.52 5.03 -0.72
C GLN A 6 4.01 4.92 -0.63
N GLU A 7 3.37 5.94 -0.08
CA GLU A 7 1.91 6.01 -0.05
C GLU A 7 1.41 6.45 -1.42
N TYR A 8 0.30 5.87 -1.86
CA TYR A 8 -0.37 6.35 -3.05
C TYR A 8 -1.03 7.69 -2.72
N ILE A 9 -0.72 8.71 -3.47
CA ILE A 9 -1.32 10.04 -3.33
C ILE A 9 -2.25 10.25 -4.52
N LYS A 10 -3.52 10.50 -4.22
CA LYS A 10 -4.54 10.73 -5.23
C LYS A 10 -4.35 12.09 -5.88
N GLU A 11 -5.07 12.32 -6.97
CA GLU A 11 -4.99 13.57 -7.71
C GLU A 11 -5.33 14.78 -6.84
N ASP A 12 -6.25 14.62 -5.89
CA ASP A 12 -6.64 15.69 -4.96
C ASP A 12 -5.65 15.91 -3.83
N GLY A 13 -4.54 15.17 -3.80
CA GLY A 13 -3.50 15.32 -2.80
C GLY A 13 -3.70 14.46 -1.55
N THR A 14 -4.76 13.67 -1.48
CA THR A 14 -5.01 12.82 -0.32
C THR A 14 -4.35 11.46 -0.45
N SER A 15 -4.01 10.86 0.70
CA SER A 15 -3.46 9.51 0.77
C SER A 15 -4.50 8.60 1.42
N PRO A 16 -5.06 7.63 0.67
CA PRO A 16 -5.98 6.66 1.29
C PRO A 16 -5.34 5.89 2.44
N TYR A 17 -4.05 5.57 2.33
CA TYR A 17 -3.35 4.88 3.40
C TYR A 17 -3.30 5.74 4.66
N GLN A 18 -2.94 7.02 4.52
CA GLN A 18 -2.84 7.93 5.66
C GLN A 18 -4.19 8.15 6.33
N GLU A 19 -5.25 8.28 5.53
CA GLU A 19 -6.60 8.44 6.06
C GLU A 19 -7.01 7.23 6.89
N TRP A 20 -6.73 6.03 6.38
CA TRP A 20 -6.99 4.80 7.12
C TRP A 20 -6.18 4.75 8.41
N PHE A 21 -4.88 5.05 8.33
CA PHE A 21 -3.96 5.00 9.46
C PHE A 21 -4.39 5.97 10.56
N ASP A 22 -4.80 7.19 10.19
CA ASP A 22 -5.22 8.22 11.15
C ASP A 22 -6.48 7.84 11.91
N GLY A 23 -7.28 6.95 11.36
CA GLY A 23 -8.49 6.46 12.02
C GLY A 23 -8.26 5.32 13.00
N LEU A 24 -7.04 4.80 13.09
CA LEU A 24 -6.74 3.67 13.97
C LEU A 24 -6.52 4.16 15.40
N ASP A 25 -6.86 3.30 16.38
CA ASP A 25 -6.47 3.59 17.76
C ASP A 25 -4.94 3.45 17.91
N ALA A 26 -4.41 3.92 19.05
CA ALA A 26 -2.97 3.95 19.26
C ALA A 26 -2.30 2.59 19.18
N GLN A 27 -2.95 1.54 19.70
CA GLN A 27 -2.37 0.20 19.66
C GLN A 27 -2.35 -0.37 18.25
N ALA A 28 -3.44 -0.18 17.50
CA ALA A 28 -3.50 -0.63 16.11
C ALA A 28 -2.50 0.13 15.25
N ALA A 29 -2.40 1.45 15.44
CA ALA A 29 -1.43 2.27 14.70
C ALA A 29 0.00 1.80 14.96
N ALA A 30 0.32 1.45 16.21
CA ALA A 30 1.65 0.93 16.54
C ALA A 30 1.94 -0.38 15.83
N LYS A 31 0.96 -1.27 15.74
CA LYS A 31 1.12 -2.55 15.01
C LYS A 31 1.35 -2.33 13.53
N VAL A 32 0.63 -1.38 12.94
CA VAL A 32 0.80 -1.04 11.52
C VAL A 32 2.18 -0.42 11.28
N ALA A 33 2.63 0.47 12.17
CA ALA A 33 3.94 1.09 12.06
C ALA A 33 5.07 0.05 12.11
N VAL A 34 4.96 -0.94 13.00
CA VAL A 34 5.92 -2.03 13.08
C VAL A 34 5.94 -2.85 11.79
N ALA A 35 4.77 -3.18 11.24
CA ALA A 35 4.66 -3.92 10.00
C ALA A 35 5.33 -3.17 8.85
N LYS A 36 5.07 -1.87 8.76
CA LYS A 36 5.68 -1.02 7.73
C LYS A 36 7.21 -1.03 7.85
N ALA A 37 7.72 -0.89 9.08
CA ALA A 37 9.17 -0.90 9.30
C ALA A 37 9.79 -2.23 8.89
N ARG A 38 9.13 -3.35 9.18
CA ARG A 38 9.60 -4.68 8.77
C ARG A 38 9.67 -4.81 7.26
N MET A 39 8.67 -4.30 6.56
CA MET A 39 8.67 -4.33 5.10
C MET A 39 9.81 -3.48 4.53
N GLU A 40 10.10 -2.33 5.14
CA GLU A 40 11.21 -1.47 4.71
C GLU A 40 12.55 -2.16 4.84
N LEU A 41 12.69 -3.06 5.81
CA LEU A 41 13.90 -3.85 5.99
C LEU A 41 13.97 -5.06 5.05
N GLY A 42 12.98 -5.24 4.18
CA GLY A 42 12.96 -6.33 3.23
C GLY A 42 12.15 -7.54 3.67
N ASN A 43 11.50 -7.48 4.82
CA ASN A 43 10.69 -8.60 5.33
C ASN A 43 9.32 -8.59 4.69
N THR A 44 9.23 -9.13 3.49
CA THR A 44 8.02 -9.11 2.67
C THR A 44 7.39 -10.48 2.47
N SER A 45 7.91 -11.51 3.14
CA SER A 45 7.43 -12.89 2.95
C SER A 45 5.99 -13.10 3.43
N LYS A 46 5.50 -12.24 4.32
CA LYS A 46 4.11 -12.32 4.81
C LYS A 46 3.10 -11.75 3.83
N ILE A 47 3.55 -11.08 2.79
CA ILE A 47 2.65 -10.49 1.80
C ILE A 47 2.06 -11.58 0.93
N LYS A 48 0.74 -11.64 0.88
CA LYS A 48 0.00 -12.54 -0.01
C LYS A 48 -0.38 -11.76 -1.26
N TRP A 49 -0.02 -12.31 -2.41
CA TRP A 49 -0.24 -11.62 -3.69
C TRP A 49 -1.45 -12.21 -4.40
N PHE A 50 -2.30 -11.34 -4.90
CA PHE A 50 -3.42 -11.73 -5.75
C PHE A 50 -3.72 -10.58 -6.71
N ARG A 51 -3.84 -10.90 -7.99
CA ARG A 51 -4.16 -9.92 -9.04
C ARG A 51 -3.25 -8.69 -9.03
N GLY A 52 -1.98 -8.87 -8.69
CA GLY A 52 -1.02 -7.77 -8.65
C GLY A 52 -1.08 -6.93 -7.39
N ILE A 53 -1.99 -7.23 -6.48
CA ILE A 53 -2.10 -6.55 -5.19
C ILE A 53 -1.54 -7.46 -4.11
N GLY A 54 -0.79 -6.86 -3.19
CA GLY A 54 -0.30 -7.54 -2.02
C GLY A 54 -1.17 -7.22 -0.81
N GLU A 55 -1.31 -8.21 0.04
CA GLU A 55 -2.02 -8.08 1.30
C GLU A 55 -1.10 -8.52 2.42
N TYR A 56 -0.73 -7.59 3.28
CA TYR A 56 0.07 -7.88 4.47
C TYR A 56 -0.89 -7.97 5.65
N VAL A 57 -1.00 -9.18 6.23
CA VAL A 57 -1.94 -9.43 7.33
C VAL A 57 -1.23 -9.26 8.66
N ILE A 58 -1.83 -8.45 9.52
CA ILE A 58 -1.38 -8.27 10.91
C ILE A 58 -2.33 -9.07 11.79
N ASP A 59 -1.84 -10.17 12.35
CA ASP A 59 -2.62 -11.08 13.17
C ASP A 59 -2.66 -10.60 14.62
N TRP A 60 -3.43 -9.54 14.84
CA TRP A 60 -3.60 -8.93 16.16
C TRP A 60 -4.96 -8.26 16.21
N GLY A 61 -5.64 -8.39 17.35
CA GLY A 61 -6.99 -7.82 17.54
C GLY A 61 -7.95 -8.39 16.49
N PRO A 62 -8.74 -7.56 15.83
CA PRO A 62 -9.66 -8.03 14.80
C PRO A 62 -8.97 -8.50 13.52
N GLY A 63 -7.65 -8.34 13.45
CA GLY A 63 -6.90 -8.64 12.24
C GLY A 63 -6.93 -7.47 11.26
N TYR A 64 -5.76 -6.90 10.96
CA TYR A 64 -5.67 -5.76 10.03
C TYR A 64 -4.95 -6.21 8.77
N ARG A 65 -5.33 -5.62 7.64
CA ARG A 65 -4.71 -5.89 6.35
C ARG A 65 -4.20 -4.60 5.75
N ILE A 66 -2.94 -4.59 5.34
CA ILE A 66 -2.35 -3.46 4.61
C ILE A 66 -2.31 -3.86 3.14
N TYR A 67 -2.93 -3.07 2.28
CA TYR A 67 -2.95 -3.32 0.85
C TYR A 67 -1.87 -2.51 0.16
N LEU A 68 -1.18 -3.15 -0.77
CA LEU A 68 -0.03 -2.56 -1.42
C LEU A 68 0.16 -3.15 -2.83
N ALA A 69 1.05 -2.55 -3.60
CA ALA A 69 1.47 -3.11 -4.88
C ALA A 69 2.97 -2.91 -5.03
N GLN A 70 3.61 -3.82 -5.74
CA GLN A 70 5.02 -3.69 -6.02
C GLN A 70 5.21 -2.97 -7.35
N ASP A 71 6.11 -1.99 -7.37
CA ASP A 71 6.45 -1.25 -8.57
C ASP A 71 7.95 -1.32 -8.76
N GLY A 72 8.38 -2.21 -9.63
CA GLY A 72 9.80 -2.51 -9.80
C GLY A 72 10.32 -3.38 -8.66
N GLY A 73 11.63 -3.45 -8.50
CA GLY A 73 12.25 -4.34 -7.52
C GLY A 73 12.28 -3.83 -6.10
N ALA A 74 12.24 -2.53 -5.91
CA ALA A 74 12.52 -1.93 -4.62
C ALA A 74 11.45 -0.94 -4.12
N LEU A 75 10.37 -0.78 -4.84
CA LEU A 75 9.31 0.16 -4.46
C LEU A 75 8.01 -0.59 -4.18
N ILE A 76 7.44 -0.31 -3.02
CA ILE A 76 6.12 -0.80 -2.65
C ILE A 76 5.23 0.40 -2.44
N VAL A 77 4.07 0.39 -3.09
CA VAL A 77 3.09 1.48 -3.00
C VAL A 77 1.95 1.05 -2.09
N LEU A 78 1.69 1.85 -1.06
CA LEU A 78 0.66 1.56 -0.06
C LEU A 78 -0.65 2.23 -0.44
N PHE A 79 -1.74 1.46 -0.42
CA PHE A 79 -3.06 1.96 -0.81
C PHE A 79 -4.02 2.13 0.36
N GLY A 80 -3.71 1.57 1.53
CA GLY A 80 -4.61 1.65 2.66
C GLY A 80 -4.73 0.31 3.36
N GLY A 81 -5.78 0.15 4.16
CA GLY A 81 -5.97 -1.08 4.89
C GLY A 81 -7.40 -1.25 5.35
N SER A 82 -7.67 -2.40 5.97
CA SER A 82 -8.99 -2.68 6.53
C SER A 82 -8.90 -3.88 7.46
N THR A 83 -9.99 -4.15 8.18
CA THR A 83 -10.12 -5.38 8.97
C THR A 83 -10.81 -6.49 8.18
N LYS A 84 -11.29 -6.18 6.99
CA LYS A 84 -11.95 -7.13 6.10
C LYS A 84 -11.36 -6.98 4.72
N ARG A 85 -11.39 -8.06 3.94
CA ARG A 85 -11.02 -7.96 2.53
C ARG A 85 -12.05 -7.08 1.83
N ASP A 86 -11.59 -6.05 1.15
CA ASP A 86 -12.46 -5.18 0.38
C ASP A 86 -11.87 -4.93 -1.01
N HIS A 87 -12.66 -4.31 -1.87
CA HIS A 87 -12.27 -4.07 -3.26
C HIS A 87 -11.69 -2.70 -3.51
N GLN A 88 -11.65 -1.84 -2.49
CA GLN A 88 -11.13 -0.48 -2.65
C GLN A 88 -9.67 -0.48 -3.09
N ALA A 89 -8.88 -1.41 -2.56
CA ALA A 89 -7.48 -1.51 -2.94
C ALA A 89 -7.31 -1.87 -4.41
N VAL A 90 -8.20 -2.71 -4.94
CA VAL A 90 -8.19 -3.06 -6.37
C VAL A 90 -8.43 -1.82 -7.21
N ASP A 91 -9.44 -1.03 -6.85
CA ASP A 91 -9.78 0.19 -7.57
C ASP A 91 -8.65 1.22 -7.51
N LEU A 92 -8.03 1.38 -6.34
CA LEU A 92 -6.91 2.29 -6.17
C LEU A 92 -5.69 1.84 -6.98
N HIS A 93 -5.47 0.53 -7.07
CA HIS A 93 -4.37 0.00 -7.86
C HIS A 93 -4.57 0.28 -9.35
N GLU A 94 -5.82 0.11 -9.84
CA GLU A 94 -6.15 0.42 -11.23
C GLU A 94 -5.95 1.90 -11.52
N GLU A 95 -6.38 2.76 -10.59
CA GLU A 95 -6.18 4.21 -10.69
C GLU A 95 -4.70 4.56 -10.73
N TYR A 96 -3.90 3.95 -9.86
CA TYR A 96 -2.45 4.16 -9.82
C TYR A 96 -1.80 3.76 -11.16
N LYS A 97 -2.16 2.59 -11.69
CA LYS A 97 -1.61 2.11 -12.96
C LYS A 97 -1.96 3.05 -14.10
N ALA A 98 -3.20 3.54 -14.12
CA ALA A 98 -3.65 4.45 -15.18
C ALA A 98 -2.88 5.77 -15.13
N ARG A 99 -2.69 6.33 -13.93
CA ARG A 99 -1.92 7.57 -13.76
C ARG A 99 -0.47 7.40 -14.16
N LYS A 100 0.13 6.29 -13.76
CA LYS A 100 1.52 5.99 -14.10
C LYS A 100 1.70 5.87 -15.61
N LYS A 101 0.77 5.19 -16.28
CA LYS A 101 0.79 5.04 -17.73
C LYS A 101 0.66 6.39 -18.44
N LEU A 102 -0.23 7.24 -17.95
CA LEU A 102 -0.42 8.58 -18.50
C LEU A 102 0.85 9.42 -18.36
N LEU A 103 1.49 9.41 -17.20
CA LEU A 103 2.72 10.14 -16.97
C LEU A 103 3.86 9.64 -17.85
N ALA A 104 3.96 8.33 -18.03
CA ALA A 104 4.96 7.75 -18.91
C ALA A 104 4.74 8.17 -20.38
N SER A 105 3.47 8.20 -20.80
CA SER A 105 3.09 8.66 -22.14
C SER A 105 3.49 10.11 -22.36
N LYS A 106 3.24 10.98 -21.38
CA LYS A 106 3.64 12.39 -21.47
C LYS A 106 5.15 12.55 -21.56
N LYS A 107 5.90 11.78 -20.80
CA LYS A 107 7.37 11.82 -20.84
C LYS A 107 7.91 11.30 -22.16
N GLY A 108 7.22 10.37 -22.77
CA GLY A 108 7.64 9.80 -24.05
C GLY A 108 7.41 10.71 -25.26
N LYS A 109 6.60 11.74 -25.11
CA LYS A 109 6.33 12.71 -26.16
C LYS A 109 7.33 13.85 -26.07
N LYS A 110 8.26 13.82 -26.94
CA LYS A 110 9.21 14.92 -27.07
C LYS A 110 9.01 15.62 -28.37
#